data_aa86dbc4d956d15520686317d9bcff01
#
_entry.id   aa86dbc4d956d15520686317d9bcff01
#
_cell.length_a   1.000
_cell.length_b   1.000
_cell.length_c   1.000
_cell.angle_alpha   90.00
_cell.angle_beta   90.00
_cell.angle_gamma   90.00
#
_symmetry.space_group_name_H-M   'P 1'
#
loop_
_entity.id
_entity.type
_entity.pdbx_description
1 polymer ?
#
loop_
_entity_poly.entity_id
_entity_poly.type
_entity_poly.pdbx_seq_one_letter_code
_entity_poly.pdbx_strand_id
1 'polypeptide(L)'
;ANLFGTQLGNVELAILELDLYAELASVRPYDDALRALESLKRAGLKVALCSNLATPYAIPAKLLLPEFDAYAWSFEVGAIKPEPAIYEHLLKRLGCKASSIAMIGDTLEADVFGPERLGMHGFHLQRDAIRGPDRLASLIEFADHILGTGTVTRT
;
A
#
# COMPACT_ATOMS: atom_id res chain seq x y z
N ALA A 1 26.00 5.10 -17.90
CA ALA A 1 24.55 4.87 -17.94
C ALA A 1 23.90 5.98 -18.75
N ASN A 2 22.92 5.64 -19.56
CA ASN A 2 22.16 6.61 -20.35
C ASN A 2 20.76 6.69 -19.75
N LEU A 3 20.47 7.76 -19.02
CA LEU A 3 19.17 8.00 -18.42
C LEU A 3 18.51 9.17 -19.17
N PHE A 4 17.34 8.92 -19.76
CA PHE A 4 16.59 9.92 -20.53
C PHE A 4 17.42 10.64 -21.62
N GLY A 5 18.35 9.93 -22.29
CA GLY A 5 19.22 10.50 -23.31
C GLY A 5 20.45 11.28 -22.76
N THR A 6 20.60 11.36 -21.44
CA THR A 6 21.74 12.01 -20.79
C THR A 6 22.78 10.97 -20.38
N GLN A 7 24.03 11.18 -20.79
CA GLN A 7 25.14 10.34 -20.37
C GLN A 7 25.73 10.88 -19.06
N LEU A 8 25.55 10.12 -17.98
CA LEU A 8 26.08 10.46 -16.67
C LEU A 8 27.51 9.92 -16.51
N GLY A 9 28.40 10.73 -15.96
CA GLY A 9 29.75 10.34 -15.55
C GLY A 9 29.71 9.47 -14.27
N ASN A 10 30.83 8.81 -13.96
CA ASN A 10 30.92 7.95 -12.77
C ASN A 10 30.71 8.71 -11.46
N VAL A 11 31.14 9.96 -11.39
CA VAL A 11 30.98 10.81 -10.19
C VAL A 11 29.48 11.15 -9.98
N GLU A 12 28.77 11.52 -11.03
CA GLU A 12 27.36 11.83 -10.98
C GLU A 12 26.52 10.61 -10.61
N LEU A 13 26.85 9.44 -11.15
CA LEU A 13 26.22 8.17 -10.75
C LEU A 13 26.43 7.86 -9.28
N ALA A 14 27.67 8.02 -8.75
CA ALA A 14 27.95 7.77 -7.35
C ALA A 14 27.18 8.72 -6.42
N ILE A 15 27.01 9.98 -6.81
CA ILE A 15 26.19 10.94 -6.04
C ILE A 15 24.72 10.48 -6.01
N LEU A 16 24.15 10.12 -7.17
CA LEU A 16 22.77 9.64 -7.23
C LEU A 16 22.54 8.35 -6.44
N GLU A 17 23.52 7.44 -6.44
CA GLU A 17 23.46 6.23 -5.62
C GLU A 17 23.46 6.55 -4.12
N LEU A 18 24.32 7.48 -3.68
CA LEU A 18 24.34 7.93 -2.29
C LEU A 18 23.04 8.60 -1.86
N ASP A 19 22.47 9.45 -2.72
CA ASP A 19 21.19 10.09 -2.47
C ASP A 19 20.07 9.06 -2.36
N LEU A 20 20.03 8.06 -3.26
CA LEU A 20 19.07 6.97 -3.19
C LEU A 20 19.22 6.16 -1.89
N TYR A 21 20.46 5.82 -1.48
CA TYR A 21 20.67 5.09 -0.24
C TYR A 21 20.25 5.91 0.99
N ALA A 22 20.49 7.21 1.00
CA ALA A 22 20.05 8.10 2.06
C ALA A 22 18.51 8.16 2.14
N GLU A 23 17.83 8.25 0.98
CA GLU A 23 16.38 8.23 0.90
C GLU A 23 15.82 6.90 1.42
N LEU A 24 16.32 5.76 0.94
CA LEU A 24 15.88 4.44 1.39
C LEU A 24 16.09 4.23 2.90
N ALA A 25 17.21 4.73 3.44
CA ALA A 25 17.51 4.68 4.86
C ALA A 25 16.63 5.60 5.72
N SER A 26 16.00 6.60 5.10
CA SER A 26 15.08 7.53 5.77
C SER A 26 13.65 7.00 5.90
N VAL A 27 13.28 5.98 5.13
CA VAL A 27 11.92 5.41 5.13
C VAL A 27 11.56 4.92 6.53
N ARG A 28 10.39 5.33 7.01
CA ARG A 28 9.83 4.89 8.29
C ARG A 28 8.35 4.55 8.11
N PRO A 29 7.87 3.45 8.70
CA PRO A 29 6.43 3.21 8.78
C PRO A 29 5.76 4.27 9.64
N TYR A 30 4.52 4.57 9.34
CA TYR A 30 3.68 5.32 10.27
C TYR A 30 3.41 4.50 11.53
N ASP A 31 3.35 5.15 12.69
CA ASP A 31 3.18 4.47 14.00
C ASP A 31 1.89 3.65 14.07
N ASP A 32 0.83 4.10 13.39
CA ASP A 32 -0.45 3.39 13.31
C ASP A 32 -0.41 2.16 12.40
N ALA A 33 0.52 2.09 11.44
CA ALA A 33 0.58 1.02 10.46
C ALA A 33 0.92 -0.33 11.11
N LEU A 34 1.97 -0.37 11.93
CA LEU A 34 2.39 -1.61 12.59
C LEU A 34 1.30 -2.15 13.52
N ARG A 35 0.66 -1.27 14.31
CA ARG A 35 -0.41 -1.63 15.23
C ARG A 35 -1.67 -2.14 14.51
N ALA A 36 -2.06 -1.50 13.42
CA ALA A 36 -3.19 -1.93 12.61
C ALA A 36 -2.94 -3.30 11.97
N LEU A 37 -1.76 -3.48 11.35
CA LEU A 37 -1.37 -4.76 10.75
C LEU A 37 -1.35 -5.89 11.78
N GLU A 38 -0.80 -5.64 12.97
CA GLU A 38 -0.79 -6.62 14.05
C GLU A 38 -2.21 -7.02 14.48
N SER A 39 -3.12 -6.04 14.63
CA SER A 39 -4.51 -6.29 15.02
C SER A 39 -5.25 -7.13 13.99
N LEU A 40 -5.11 -6.81 12.71
CA LEU A 40 -5.73 -7.56 11.61
C LEU A 40 -5.19 -9.01 11.54
N LYS A 41 -3.88 -9.18 11.62
CA LYS A 41 -3.26 -10.51 11.63
C LYS A 41 -3.64 -11.34 12.85
N ARG A 42 -3.70 -10.74 14.05
CA ARG A 42 -4.14 -11.41 15.28
C ARG A 42 -5.60 -11.89 15.17
N ALA A 43 -6.43 -11.18 14.44
CA ALA A 43 -7.80 -11.59 14.13
C ALA A 43 -7.91 -12.66 13.03
N GLY A 44 -6.79 -13.15 12.51
CA GLY A 44 -6.75 -14.21 11.49
C GLY A 44 -7.03 -13.73 10.06
N LEU A 45 -7.01 -12.42 9.82
CA LEU A 45 -7.18 -11.87 8.47
C LEU A 45 -5.87 -11.95 7.69
N LYS A 46 -5.98 -12.27 6.40
CA LYS A 46 -4.87 -12.13 5.46
C LYS A 46 -4.64 -10.65 5.18
N VAL A 47 -3.39 -10.24 5.19
CA VAL A 47 -2.98 -8.88 4.85
C VAL A 47 -2.06 -8.89 3.63
N ALA A 48 -2.27 -7.95 2.72
CA ALA A 48 -1.51 -7.86 1.49
C ALA A 48 -1.05 -6.42 1.22
N LEU A 49 0.04 -6.28 0.50
CA LEU A 49 0.57 -4.98 0.10
C LEU A 49 0.51 -4.83 -1.42
N CYS A 50 -0.20 -3.79 -1.88
CA CYS A 50 -0.32 -3.40 -3.28
C CYS A 50 0.24 -1.99 -3.48
N SER A 51 1.31 -1.84 -4.26
CA SER A 51 2.00 -0.55 -4.37
C SER A 51 2.56 -0.27 -5.75
N ASN A 52 2.38 0.98 -6.19
CA ASN A 52 3.11 1.56 -7.31
C ASN A 52 4.51 1.96 -6.83
N LEU A 53 5.46 1.05 -6.95
CA LEU A 53 6.75 1.17 -6.29
C LEU A 53 7.88 0.84 -7.24
N ALA A 54 8.97 1.60 -7.20
CA ALA A 54 10.21 1.23 -7.85
C ALA A 54 10.96 0.16 -7.02
N THR A 55 11.69 -0.71 -7.69
CA THR A 55 12.37 -1.88 -7.09
C THR A 55 13.14 -1.59 -5.81
N PRO A 56 13.96 -0.52 -5.68
CA PRO A 56 14.74 -0.29 -4.46
C PRO A 56 13.88 -0.10 -3.21
N TYR A 57 12.69 0.49 -3.34
CA TYR A 57 11.79 0.78 -2.21
C TYR A 57 11.10 -0.46 -1.62
N ALA A 58 11.12 -1.59 -2.33
CA ALA A 58 10.66 -2.86 -1.78
C ALA A 58 11.55 -3.36 -0.62
N ILE A 59 12.82 -2.95 -0.59
CA ILE A 59 13.77 -3.35 0.46
C ILE A 59 13.33 -2.83 1.83
N PRO A 60 13.21 -1.50 2.06
CA PRO A 60 12.75 -0.99 3.34
C PRO A 60 11.32 -1.45 3.68
N ALA A 61 10.43 -1.60 2.72
CA ALA A 61 9.10 -2.12 2.98
C ALA A 61 9.13 -3.55 3.57
N LYS A 62 9.97 -4.43 3.02
CA LYS A 62 10.14 -5.81 3.54
C LYS A 62 10.90 -5.88 4.87
N LEU A 63 11.77 -4.91 5.15
CA LEU A 63 12.56 -4.89 6.39
C LEU A 63 11.81 -4.26 7.57
N LEU A 64 10.96 -3.28 7.30
CA LEU A 64 10.34 -2.45 8.34
C LEU A 64 8.89 -2.86 8.66
N LEU A 65 8.22 -3.56 7.75
CA LEU A 65 6.86 -4.03 7.93
C LEU A 65 6.82 -5.54 8.20
N PRO A 66 5.80 -6.04 8.90
CA PRO A 66 5.62 -7.48 9.06
C PRO A 66 5.37 -8.15 7.70
N GLU A 67 5.72 -9.42 7.60
CA GLU A 67 5.48 -10.20 6.38
C GLU A 67 4.01 -10.18 5.99
N PHE A 68 3.73 -9.98 4.70
CA PHE A 68 2.39 -9.98 4.12
C PHE A 68 2.08 -11.34 3.47
N ASP A 69 0.81 -11.72 3.46
CA ASP A 69 0.33 -12.94 2.80
C ASP A 69 0.42 -12.86 1.28
N ALA A 70 0.42 -11.65 0.72
CA ALA A 70 0.65 -11.40 -0.70
C ALA A 70 1.23 -10.00 -0.95
N TYR A 71 1.96 -9.89 -2.05
CA TYR A 71 2.50 -8.64 -2.56
C TYR A 71 2.07 -8.44 -4.01
N ALA A 72 1.72 -7.22 -4.38
CA ALA A 72 1.53 -6.75 -5.74
C ALA A 72 2.36 -5.49 -5.95
N TRP A 73 3.62 -5.69 -6.31
CA TRP A 73 4.55 -4.61 -6.66
C TRP A 73 4.40 -4.28 -8.14
N SER A 74 4.21 -3.00 -8.48
CA SER A 74 4.06 -2.59 -9.88
C SER A 74 5.22 -3.04 -10.77
N PHE A 75 6.45 -3.01 -10.27
CA PHE A 75 7.64 -3.43 -11.01
C PHE A 75 7.72 -4.96 -11.23
N GLU A 76 7.09 -5.78 -10.39
CA GLU A 76 7.02 -7.24 -10.56
C GLU A 76 5.84 -7.65 -11.46
N VAL A 77 4.71 -6.98 -11.28
CA VAL A 77 3.47 -7.28 -12.03
C VAL A 77 3.52 -6.74 -13.46
N GLY A 78 4.27 -5.66 -13.70
CA GLY A 78 4.31 -4.95 -14.97
C GLY A 78 3.05 -4.09 -15.21
N ALA A 79 2.32 -3.76 -14.14
CA ALA A 79 1.13 -2.91 -14.16
C ALA A 79 1.11 -2.02 -12.92
N ILE A 80 0.52 -0.84 -13.04
CA ILE A 80 0.40 0.13 -11.94
C ILE A 80 -1.08 0.27 -11.52
N LYS A 81 -1.34 0.60 -10.27
CA LYS A 81 -2.67 1.07 -9.87
C LYS A 81 -3.00 2.37 -10.62
N PRO A 82 -4.19 2.57 -11.17
CA PRO A 82 -5.41 1.77 -11.06
C PRO A 82 -5.65 0.74 -12.19
N GLU A 83 -4.64 0.25 -12.88
CA GLU A 83 -4.81 -0.77 -13.91
C GLU A 83 -5.35 -2.08 -13.30
N PRO A 84 -6.37 -2.72 -13.91
CA PRO A 84 -6.99 -3.95 -13.36
C PRO A 84 -6.00 -5.06 -13.06
N ALA A 85 -4.98 -5.22 -13.88
CA ALA A 85 -4.02 -6.32 -13.81
C ALA A 85 -3.30 -6.42 -12.45
N ILE A 86 -3.02 -5.29 -11.78
CA ILE A 86 -2.33 -5.31 -10.47
C ILE A 86 -3.24 -5.86 -9.37
N TYR A 87 -4.54 -5.54 -9.41
CA TYR A 87 -5.53 -6.05 -8.44
C TYR A 87 -5.87 -7.52 -8.72
N GLU A 88 -6.01 -7.90 -9.99
CA GLU A 88 -6.22 -9.30 -10.40
C GLU A 88 -5.05 -10.19 -9.96
N HIS A 89 -3.82 -9.69 -10.07
CA HIS A 89 -2.64 -10.37 -9.52
C HIS A 89 -2.80 -10.60 -8.02
N LEU A 90 -3.22 -9.58 -7.26
CA LEU A 90 -3.43 -9.68 -5.82
C LEU A 90 -4.53 -10.69 -5.46
N LEU A 91 -5.66 -10.65 -6.17
CA LEU A 91 -6.77 -11.61 -6.00
C LEU A 91 -6.30 -13.04 -6.18
N LYS A 92 -5.55 -13.29 -7.25
CA LYS A 92 -4.97 -14.61 -7.55
C LYS A 92 -4.03 -15.09 -6.45
N ARG A 93 -3.16 -14.18 -5.94
CA ARG A 93 -2.20 -14.52 -4.88
C ARG A 93 -2.88 -14.83 -3.56
N LEU A 94 -3.92 -14.09 -3.20
CA LEU A 94 -4.68 -14.30 -1.96
C LEU A 94 -5.65 -15.49 -2.05
N GLY A 95 -6.06 -15.87 -3.25
CA GLY A 95 -7.00 -16.97 -3.48
C GLY A 95 -8.39 -16.69 -2.93
N CYS A 96 -8.85 -15.42 -2.97
CA CYS A 96 -10.16 -15.01 -2.45
C CYS A 96 -10.96 -14.21 -3.49
N LYS A 97 -12.27 -14.03 -3.22
CA LYS A 97 -13.15 -13.22 -4.07
C LYS A 97 -12.90 -11.74 -3.84
N ALA A 98 -13.08 -10.92 -4.87
CA ALA A 98 -12.94 -9.47 -4.76
C ALA A 98 -13.83 -8.88 -3.65
N SER A 99 -15.07 -9.34 -3.53
CA SER A 99 -16.02 -8.90 -2.49
C SER A 99 -15.60 -9.21 -1.04
N SER A 100 -14.52 -9.98 -0.86
CA SER A 100 -13.96 -10.27 0.46
C SER A 100 -12.71 -9.46 0.76
N ILE A 101 -12.34 -8.53 -0.12
CA ILE A 101 -11.16 -7.67 0.04
C ILE A 101 -11.59 -6.25 0.37
N ALA A 102 -11.02 -5.72 1.43
CA ALA A 102 -10.99 -4.31 1.73
C ALA A 102 -9.60 -3.74 1.40
N MET A 103 -9.55 -2.70 0.59
CA MET A 103 -8.33 -2.00 0.23
C MET A 103 -8.36 -0.60 0.82
N ILE A 104 -7.25 -0.16 1.39
CA ILE A 104 -7.08 1.20 1.91
C ILE A 104 -5.80 1.82 1.39
N GLY A 105 -5.87 3.07 1.01
CA GLY A 105 -4.73 3.89 0.61
C GLY A 105 -5.11 5.35 0.44
N ASP A 106 -4.13 6.18 0.11
CA ASP A 106 -4.26 7.64 0.11
C ASP A 106 -4.61 8.24 -1.27
N THR A 107 -4.66 7.43 -2.30
CA THR A 107 -4.96 7.88 -3.67
C THR A 107 -6.33 7.36 -4.12
N LEU A 108 -7.33 8.24 -4.19
CA LEU A 108 -8.72 7.87 -4.52
C LEU A 108 -8.84 6.98 -5.76
N GLU A 109 -8.22 7.35 -6.87
CA GLU A 109 -8.31 6.58 -8.11
C GLU A 109 -7.65 5.19 -7.98
N ALA A 110 -6.50 5.11 -7.31
CA ALA A 110 -5.71 3.91 -7.19
C ALA A 110 -6.15 2.98 -6.04
N ASP A 111 -6.71 3.52 -4.96
CA ASP A 111 -6.95 2.76 -3.73
C ASP A 111 -8.43 2.60 -3.40
N VAL A 112 -9.30 3.39 -4.06
CA VAL A 112 -10.75 3.31 -3.88
C VAL A 112 -11.42 2.90 -5.19
N PHE A 113 -11.44 3.77 -6.18
CA PHE A 113 -12.22 3.53 -7.41
C PHE A 113 -11.67 2.38 -8.26
N GLY A 114 -10.35 2.23 -8.35
CA GLY A 114 -9.72 1.12 -9.06
C GLY A 114 -10.15 -0.25 -8.50
N PRO A 115 -9.98 -0.53 -7.21
CA PRO A 115 -10.46 -1.73 -6.56
C PRO A 115 -11.97 -1.95 -6.67
N GLU A 116 -12.78 -0.90 -6.49
CA GLU A 116 -14.25 -0.99 -6.56
C GLU A 116 -14.75 -1.44 -7.94
N ARG A 117 -14.08 -1.05 -9.02
CA ARG A 117 -14.39 -1.53 -10.38
C ARG A 117 -14.27 -3.04 -10.54
N LEU A 118 -13.49 -3.70 -9.68
CA LEU A 118 -13.37 -5.16 -9.64
C LEU A 118 -14.23 -5.82 -8.54
N GLY A 119 -15.02 -5.03 -7.82
CA GLY A 119 -15.92 -5.51 -6.76
C GLY A 119 -15.27 -5.69 -5.39
N MET A 120 -14.10 -5.06 -5.16
CA MET A 120 -13.50 -4.92 -3.83
C MET A 120 -14.15 -3.75 -3.06
N HIS A 121 -13.85 -3.62 -1.78
CA HIS A 121 -14.26 -2.48 -0.96
C HIS A 121 -13.09 -1.51 -0.84
N GLY A 122 -13.21 -0.30 -1.42
CA GLY A 122 -12.19 0.75 -1.37
C GLY A 122 -12.39 1.69 -0.19
N PHE A 123 -11.31 2.05 0.50
CA PHE A 123 -11.31 3.01 1.61
C PHE A 123 -10.24 4.07 1.38
N HIS A 124 -10.61 5.34 1.56
CA HIS A 124 -9.68 6.44 1.42
C HIS A 124 -9.00 6.75 2.75
N LEU A 125 -7.68 6.60 2.81
CA LEU A 125 -6.87 7.03 3.94
C LEU A 125 -6.54 8.51 3.78
N GLN A 126 -7.05 9.35 4.66
CA GLN A 126 -6.83 10.79 4.62
C GLN A 126 -6.48 11.30 6.02
N ARG A 127 -5.18 11.27 6.35
CA ARG A 127 -4.66 11.49 7.71
C ARG A 127 -5.00 12.85 8.30
N ASP A 128 -5.16 13.88 7.48
CA ASP A 128 -5.41 15.26 7.90
C ASP A 128 -6.86 15.73 7.70
N ALA A 129 -7.80 14.82 7.40
CA ALA A 129 -9.16 15.18 7.06
C ALA A 129 -10.17 14.98 8.20
N ILE A 130 -11.26 15.75 8.12
CA ILE A 130 -12.45 15.52 8.92
C ILE A 130 -13.08 14.19 8.49
N ARG A 131 -13.44 13.35 9.47
CA ARG A 131 -14.02 12.02 9.28
C ARG A 131 -15.24 12.05 8.34
N GLY A 132 -15.34 11.04 7.50
CA GLY A 132 -16.47 10.78 6.62
C GLY A 132 -16.73 9.28 6.52
N PRO A 133 -17.88 8.83 5.97
CA PRO A 133 -18.29 7.43 5.97
C PRO A 133 -17.27 6.50 5.28
N ASP A 134 -16.62 6.95 4.21
CA ASP A 134 -15.63 6.18 3.45
C ASP A 134 -14.21 6.79 3.55
N ARG A 135 -13.99 7.67 4.53
CA ARG A 135 -12.71 8.35 4.78
C ARG A 135 -12.24 8.02 6.19
N LEU A 136 -11.05 7.49 6.26
CA LEU A 136 -10.43 7.09 7.52
C LEU A 136 -9.16 7.92 7.76
N ALA A 137 -8.99 8.41 8.97
CA ALA A 137 -7.85 9.24 9.33
C ALA A 137 -6.61 8.41 9.69
N SER A 138 -6.76 7.11 9.96
CA SER A 138 -5.67 6.23 10.33
C SER A 138 -5.93 4.79 9.91
N LEU A 139 -4.86 4.00 9.83
CA LEU A 139 -4.96 2.56 9.62
C LEU A 139 -5.55 1.83 10.85
N ILE A 140 -5.47 2.42 12.04
CA ILE A 140 -6.14 1.88 13.24
C ILE A 140 -7.66 1.99 13.07
N GLU A 141 -8.18 3.14 12.63
CA GLU A 141 -9.61 3.29 12.34
C GLU A 141 -10.09 2.28 11.28
N PHE A 142 -9.27 2.03 10.27
CA PHE A 142 -9.57 1.00 9.28
C PHE A 142 -9.62 -0.40 9.92
N ALA A 143 -8.64 -0.77 10.71
CA ALA A 143 -8.63 -2.05 11.41
C ALA A 143 -9.85 -2.21 12.32
N ASP A 144 -10.19 -1.20 13.09
CA ASP A 144 -11.38 -1.18 13.96
C ASP A 144 -12.67 -1.32 13.15
N HIS A 145 -12.77 -0.65 12.01
CA HIS A 145 -13.91 -0.76 11.09
C HIS A 145 -14.06 -2.21 10.57
N ILE A 146 -12.98 -2.80 10.09
CA ILE A 146 -12.98 -4.18 9.56
C ILE A 146 -13.30 -5.21 10.64
N LEU A 147 -12.79 -5.01 11.85
CA LEU A 147 -13.00 -5.92 13.00
C LEU A 147 -14.34 -5.71 13.71
N GLY A 148 -15.10 -4.67 13.37
CA GLY A 148 -16.34 -4.32 14.05
C GLY A 148 -16.15 -3.83 15.49
N THR A 149 -14.92 -3.40 15.85
CA THR A 149 -14.56 -2.90 17.19
C THR A 149 -14.69 -1.37 17.29
N GLY A 150 -14.77 -0.68 16.15
CA GLY A 150 -14.97 0.76 16.10
C GLY A 150 -16.39 1.14 16.45
N THR A 151 -16.56 2.10 17.37
CA THR A 151 -17.86 2.72 17.67
C THR A 151 -18.29 3.55 16.45
N VAL A 152 -18.98 2.92 15.51
CA VAL A 152 -19.68 3.67 14.44
C VAL A 152 -20.91 4.30 15.07
N THR A 153 -20.78 5.54 15.49
CA THR A 153 -21.94 6.38 15.75
C THR A 153 -22.64 6.61 14.40
N ARG A 154 -23.60 5.75 14.08
CA ARG A 154 -24.58 6.06 13.03
C ARG A 154 -25.47 7.17 13.59
N THR A 155 -25.27 8.39 13.13
CA THR A 155 -26.26 9.47 13.21
C THR A 155 -26.95 9.60 11.87
#